data_3ed587e95999bb31cf5e5bfc45009195
#
_entry.id   3ed587e95999bb31cf5e5bfc45009195
#
_cell.length_a   1.000
_cell.length_b   1.000
_cell.length_c   1.000
_cell.angle_alpha   90.00
_cell.angle_beta   90.00
_cell.angle_gamma   90.00
#
_symmetry.space_group_name_H-M   'P 1'
#
loop_
_entity.id
_entity.type
_entity.pdbx_description
1 polymer ?
#
loop_
_entity_poly.entity_id
_entity_poly.type
_entity_poly.pdbx_seq_one_letter_code
_entity_poly.pdbx_strand_id
1 'polypeptide(L)'
;VTGFRRVLFRSQNRRILLGVCGGIAAYKSAELVRLLVKKGAEVRVVMTAAAQQFVGELTFQALSANPVHTKLIDLESELGVATGEDTVTGMGHIELARWADLILVAPATADLLSRHTAGRADDLLAAVLLASRAPKLFAPAMNMEMWSNSATQQNISKLTERGVRIVGPASGEQACGDVGLGRMVEPDQIVEEVSAKFSTGALQGESLVITAGATREPLDPVRFISNRSSGKMGFAIAQAAVDAGAKVTLIAGDCALDTPDFVKRVVVESAEQMMSAVEEVIENATLFIGTAAVADYRPAKYKQHKIKKSADTMTIELVKNRDILAEVAARKNSPYSVGFAAETENLATNGEGKRRSKGVDIVAANLVGGEDSPFGSDENEVTLYWDGGEKLLKRSSKTDIARQLIEFIGLRVREQKEELEKK
;
A
#
# COMPACT_ATOMS: atom_id res chain seq x y z
N VAL A 1 -33.77 -9.21 3.51
CA VAL A 1 -32.67 -9.28 2.55
C VAL A 1 -31.58 -8.39 3.13
N THR A 2 -30.74 -8.98 3.95
CA THR A 2 -29.59 -8.33 4.57
C THR A 2 -28.48 -8.20 3.53
N GLY A 3 -28.22 -6.96 3.08
CA GLY A 3 -27.11 -6.66 2.20
C GLY A 3 -25.79 -6.95 2.90
N PHE A 4 -25.11 -8.03 2.50
CA PHE A 4 -23.70 -8.24 2.81
C PHE A 4 -22.92 -7.07 2.23
N ARG A 5 -22.51 -6.12 3.07
CA ARG A 5 -21.41 -5.20 2.73
C ARG A 5 -20.19 -6.07 2.49
N ARG A 6 -19.82 -6.29 1.22
CA ARG A 6 -18.52 -6.85 0.87
C ARG A 6 -17.47 -5.93 1.47
N VAL A 7 -16.82 -6.39 2.54
CA VAL A 7 -15.66 -5.71 3.11
C VAL A 7 -14.57 -5.72 2.05
N LEU A 8 -14.20 -4.53 1.60
CA LEU A 8 -13.13 -4.32 0.62
C LEU A 8 -11.82 -4.88 1.19
N PHE A 9 -11.10 -5.69 0.43
CA PHE A 9 -9.83 -6.28 0.83
C PHE A 9 -8.73 -5.21 0.79
N ARG A 10 -8.27 -4.75 1.94
CA ARG A 10 -7.37 -3.61 2.11
C ARG A 10 -5.98 -3.99 2.62
N SER A 11 -5.62 -5.27 2.52
CA SER A 11 -4.32 -5.78 2.96
C SER A 11 -3.34 -6.11 1.82
N GLN A 12 -3.67 -5.79 0.59
CA GLN A 12 -2.78 -6.06 -0.55
C GLN A 12 -1.45 -5.30 -0.41
N ASN A 13 -0.33 -6.00 -0.61
CA ASN A 13 1.03 -5.50 -0.43
C ASN A 13 1.32 -4.94 0.97
N ARG A 14 0.56 -5.37 2.02
CA ARG A 14 0.83 -5.02 3.41
C ARG A 14 1.75 -6.06 4.05
N ARG A 15 2.73 -5.60 4.77
CA ARG A 15 3.69 -6.42 5.49
C ARG A 15 3.18 -6.65 6.92
N ILE A 16 2.68 -7.86 7.17
CA ILE A 16 2.09 -8.23 8.46
C ILE A 16 3.04 -9.19 9.18
N LEU A 17 3.52 -8.79 10.34
CA LEU A 17 4.24 -9.67 11.22
C LEU A 17 3.26 -10.35 12.18
N LEU A 18 3.10 -11.67 12.05
CA LEU A 18 2.25 -12.47 12.91
C LEU A 18 3.05 -13.07 14.05
N GLY A 19 2.78 -12.66 15.28
CA GLY A 19 3.24 -13.30 16.50
C GLY A 19 2.29 -14.42 16.93
N VAL A 20 2.81 -15.64 17.10
CA VAL A 20 2.03 -16.79 17.57
C VAL A 20 2.49 -17.19 18.95
N CYS A 21 1.59 -17.12 19.96
CA CYS A 21 1.87 -17.56 21.32
C CYS A 21 1.37 -18.99 21.58
N GLY A 22 1.92 -19.62 22.62
CA GLY A 22 1.56 -20.99 23.01
C GLY A 22 0.17 -21.09 23.64
N GLY A 23 -0.72 -21.79 22.97
CA GLY A 23 -2.06 -22.08 23.42
C GLY A 23 -2.81 -22.88 22.35
N ILE A 24 -3.91 -23.55 22.77
CA ILE A 24 -4.68 -24.40 21.86
C ILE A 24 -5.15 -23.63 20.62
N ALA A 25 -5.45 -22.32 20.73
CA ALA A 25 -5.92 -21.50 19.63
C ALA A 25 -4.82 -21.23 18.55
N ALA A 26 -3.56 -21.65 18.77
CA ALA A 26 -2.47 -21.48 17.79
C ALA A 26 -2.78 -22.17 16.43
N TYR A 27 -3.60 -23.24 16.40
CA TYR A 27 -4.01 -23.87 15.14
C TYR A 27 -4.80 -22.91 14.23
N LYS A 28 -5.59 -22.00 14.81
CA LYS A 28 -6.36 -21.00 14.05
C LYS A 28 -5.44 -19.99 13.33
N SER A 29 -4.22 -19.80 13.83
CA SER A 29 -3.25 -18.90 13.22
C SER A 29 -2.77 -19.40 11.86
N ALA A 30 -2.79 -20.71 11.62
CA ALA A 30 -2.50 -21.26 10.29
C ALA A 30 -3.57 -20.83 9.26
N GLU A 31 -4.85 -20.91 9.60
CA GLU A 31 -5.93 -20.40 8.76
C GLU A 31 -5.84 -18.88 8.59
N LEU A 32 -5.47 -18.16 9.66
CA LEU A 32 -5.29 -16.71 9.61
C LEU A 32 -4.20 -16.30 8.63
N VAL A 33 -3.04 -16.98 8.63
CA VAL A 33 -1.97 -16.77 7.62
C VAL A 33 -2.52 -16.99 6.22
N ARG A 34 -3.21 -18.12 5.98
CA ARG A 34 -3.79 -18.44 4.68
C ARG A 34 -4.75 -17.35 4.18
N LEU A 35 -5.59 -16.83 5.07
CA LEU A 35 -6.54 -15.77 4.74
C LEU A 35 -5.85 -14.45 4.45
N LEU A 36 -4.84 -14.04 5.25
CA LEU A 36 -4.07 -12.82 5.04
C LEU A 36 -3.30 -12.86 3.71
N VAL A 37 -2.62 -13.98 3.41
CA VAL A 37 -1.92 -14.18 2.13
C VAL A 37 -2.88 -14.17 0.96
N LYS A 38 -4.05 -14.85 1.07
CA LYS A 38 -5.12 -14.80 0.05
C LYS A 38 -5.64 -13.37 -0.20
N LYS A 39 -5.54 -12.48 0.80
CA LYS A 39 -5.87 -11.06 0.71
C LYS A 39 -4.71 -10.20 0.17
N GLY A 40 -3.62 -10.82 -0.26
CA GLY A 40 -2.45 -10.15 -0.83
C GLY A 40 -1.47 -9.56 0.18
N ALA A 41 -1.57 -9.91 1.47
CA ALA A 41 -0.58 -9.51 2.46
C ALA A 41 0.69 -10.36 2.34
N GLU A 42 1.86 -9.75 2.53
CA GLU A 42 3.09 -10.46 2.84
C GLU A 42 3.11 -10.74 4.34
N VAL A 43 3.18 -12.02 4.71
CA VAL A 43 3.11 -12.44 6.12
C VAL A 43 4.44 -13.07 6.52
N ARG A 44 5.08 -12.55 7.57
CA ARG A 44 6.18 -13.22 8.27
C ARG A 44 5.69 -13.66 9.65
N VAL A 45 6.17 -14.80 10.12
CA VAL A 45 5.70 -15.40 11.36
C VAL A 45 6.82 -15.45 12.39
N VAL A 46 6.51 -15.00 13.62
CA VAL A 46 7.36 -15.16 14.81
C VAL A 46 6.63 -16.06 15.79
N MET A 47 7.24 -17.14 16.20
CA MET A 47 6.67 -18.08 17.16
C MET A 47 7.42 -18.03 18.49
N THR A 48 6.66 -18.02 19.60
CA THR A 48 7.23 -18.27 20.91
C THR A 48 7.61 -19.76 21.06
N ALA A 49 8.54 -20.09 21.95
CA ALA A 49 8.91 -21.49 22.22
C ALA A 49 7.69 -22.36 22.62
N ALA A 50 6.74 -21.77 23.35
CA ALA A 50 5.51 -22.45 23.71
C ALA A 50 4.58 -22.69 22.49
N ALA A 51 4.57 -21.79 21.49
CA ALA A 51 3.75 -21.96 20.28
C ALA A 51 4.18 -23.18 19.46
N GLN A 52 5.48 -23.45 19.41
CA GLN A 52 6.05 -24.59 18.67
C GLN A 52 5.58 -25.97 19.22
N GLN A 53 5.08 -26.00 20.46
CA GLN A 53 4.49 -27.22 21.03
C GLN A 53 3.08 -27.52 20.53
N PHE A 54 2.40 -26.52 19.96
CA PHE A 54 1.04 -26.65 19.44
C PHE A 54 0.98 -26.75 17.92
N VAL A 55 1.86 -26.04 17.20
CA VAL A 55 1.91 -26.04 15.74
C VAL A 55 3.38 -26.01 15.29
N GLY A 56 3.73 -26.84 14.33
CA GLY A 56 5.08 -26.88 13.77
C GLY A 56 5.39 -25.68 12.89
N GLU A 57 6.65 -25.22 12.91
CA GLU A 57 7.16 -24.10 12.08
C GLU A 57 6.89 -24.32 10.60
N LEU A 58 7.06 -25.55 10.10
CA LEU A 58 6.85 -25.91 8.71
C LEU A 58 5.43 -25.59 8.20
N THR A 59 4.42 -25.67 9.08
CA THR A 59 3.05 -25.29 8.73
C THR A 59 2.98 -23.83 8.34
N PHE A 60 3.55 -22.95 9.12
CA PHE A 60 3.54 -21.51 8.85
C PHE A 60 4.44 -21.13 7.68
N GLN A 61 5.60 -21.77 7.55
CA GLN A 61 6.50 -21.57 6.42
C GLN A 61 5.82 -21.91 5.09
N ALA A 62 5.12 -23.06 5.03
CA ALA A 62 4.41 -23.48 3.83
C ALA A 62 3.24 -22.55 3.46
N LEU A 63 2.54 -21.98 4.45
CA LEU A 63 1.38 -21.11 4.23
C LEU A 63 1.78 -19.66 3.92
N SER A 64 2.87 -19.15 4.51
CA SER A 64 3.33 -17.77 4.30
C SER A 64 4.31 -17.62 3.14
N ALA A 65 4.90 -18.72 2.68
CA ALA A 65 6.04 -18.78 1.76
C ALA A 65 7.28 -18.00 2.26
N ASN A 66 7.37 -17.75 3.58
CA ASN A 66 8.45 -17.05 4.23
C ASN A 66 9.03 -17.88 5.38
N PRO A 67 10.31 -17.71 5.75
CA PRO A 67 10.88 -18.34 6.93
C PRO A 67 10.11 -17.98 8.21
N VAL A 68 10.07 -18.91 9.15
CA VAL A 68 9.51 -18.70 10.49
C VAL A 68 10.62 -18.36 11.46
N HIS A 69 10.44 -17.32 12.25
CA HIS A 69 11.44 -16.83 13.20
C HIS A 69 11.07 -17.27 14.61
N THR A 70 12.02 -17.91 15.31
CA THR A 70 11.79 -18.51 16.65
C THR A 70 12.81 -18.09 17.68
N LYS A 71 14.01 -17.67 17.28
CA LYS A 71 15.13 -17.36 18.16
C LYS A 71 15.43 -15.86 18.17
N LEU A 72 15.69 -15.31 19.37
CA LEU A 72 16.10 -13.91 19.53
C LEU A 72 17.51 -13.67 18.95
N ILE A 73 18.39 -14.63 19.10
CA ILE A 73 19.74 -14.66 18.55
C ILE A 73 19.82 -15.89 17.64
N ASP A 74 19.96 -15.66 16.35
CA ASP A 74 20.17 -16.72 15.36
C ASP A 74 21.53 -16.52 14.72
N LEU A 75 22.54 -17.19 15.30
CA LEU A 75 23.94 -17.10 14.88
C LEU A 75 24.16 -17.52 13.42
N GLU A 76 23.31 -18.40 12.87
CA GLU A 76 23.43 -18.83 11.48
C GLU A 76 22.97 -17.74 10.50
N SER A 77 21.93 -16.99 10.86
CA SER A 77 21.45 -15.84 10.07
C SER A 77 22.26 -14.56 10.33
N GLU A 78 22.82 -14.40 11.54
CA GLU A 78 23.61 -13.22 11.93
C GLU A 78 25.06 -13.27 11.45
N LEU A 79 25.63 -14.45 11.23
CA LEU A 79 27.04 -14.64 10.79
C LEU A 79 27.20 -14.72 9.27
N GLY A 80 26.14 -14.61 8.48
CA GLY A 80 26.22 -14.53 7.02
C GLY A 80 26.92 -15.73 6.36
N VAL A 81 26.68 -16.94 6.85
CA VAL A 81 27.22 -18.15 6.21
C VAL A 81 26.42 -18.44 4.96
N ALA A 82 27.04 -18.07 3.85
CA ALA A 82 26.71 -18.36 2.44
C ALA A 82 25.75 -17.37 1.75
N THR A 83 26.28 -16.36 1.18
CA THR A 83 26.28 -15.95 -0.24
C THR A 83 26.74 -14.51 -0.31
N GLY A 84 27.95 -14.29 -0.65
CA GLY A 84 28.72 -13.23 -1.30
C GLY A 84 28.16 -11.83 -1.50
N GLU A 85 27.35 -11.26 -0.63
CA GLU A 85 27.03 -9.83 -0.65
C GLU A 85 27.11 -9.24 0.76
N ASP A 86 27.94 -8.22 0.90
CA ASP A 86 28.26 -7.51 2.12
C ASP A 86 27.05 -6.78 2.71
N THR A 87 26.39 -7.37 3.72
CA THR A 87 25.77 -6.58 4.79
C THR A 87 25.52 -7.47 6.02
N VAL A 88 26.46 -7.46 6.95
CA VAL A 88 26.27 -7.96 8.32
C VAL A 88 25.31 -7.00 9.04
N THR A 89 24.03 -7.31 9.08
CA THR A 89 23.07 -6.60 9.94
C THR A 89 22.66 -7.52 11.10
N GLY A 90 23.51 -7.57 12.11
CA GLY A 90 23.38 -8.44 13.27
C GLY A 90 22.26 -8.10 14.25
N MET A 91 21.02 -7.83 13.79
CA MET A 91 19.87 -7.60 14.68
C MET A 91 18.55 -7.99 14.01
N GLY A 92 18.31 -9.28 13.84
CA GLY A 92 17.08 -9.78 13.18
C GLY A 92 15.77 -9.27 13.76
N HIS A 93 15.69 -9.02 15.09
CA HIS A 93 14.50 -8.44 15.72
C HIS A 93 14.27 -6.97 15.32
N ILE A 94 15.32 -6.18 15.08
CA ILE A 94 15.20 -4.78 14.60
C ILE A 94 14.75 -4.76 13.14
N GLU A 95 15.27 -5.67 12.32
CA GLU A 95 14.85 -5.81 10.93
C GLU A 95 13.35 -6.15 10.84
N LEU A 96 12.90 -7.18 11.56
CA LEU A 96 11.48 -7.57 11.64
C LEU A 96 10.61 -6.42 12.16
N ALA A 97 11.07 -5.69 13.18
CA ALA A 97 10.35 -4.56 13.75
C ALA A 97 10.18 -3.39 12.77
N ARG A 98 11.18 -3.15 11.90
CA ARG A 98 11.14 -2.10 10.86
C ARG A 98 10.38 -2.55 9.61
N TRP A 99 10.41 -3.84 9.31
CA TRP A 99 9.77 -4.41 8.14
C TRP A 99 8.24 -4.33 8.23
N ALA A 100 7.66 -4.54 9.41
CA ALA A 100 6.21 -4.67 9.59
C ALA A 100 5.45 -3.36 9.41
N ASP A 101 4.38 -3.37 8.60
CA ASP A 101 3.36 -2.32 8.54
C ASP A 101 2.33 -2.49 9.68
N LEU A 102 2.15 -3.72 10.18
CA LEU A 102 1.31 -4.08 11.32
C LEU A 102 1.92 -5.29 12.03
N ILE A 103 1.88 -5.29 13.36
CA ILE A 103 2.16 -6.49 14.16
C ILE A 103 0.84 -7.03 14.70
N LEU A 104 0.52 -8.24 14.29
CA LEU A 104 -0.64 -9.01 14.73
C LEU A 104 -0.18 -10.11 15.68
N VAL A 105 -0.75 -10.20 16.87
CA VAL A 105 -0.49 -11.33 17.78
C VAL A 105 -1.75 -12.14 17.93
N ALA A 106 -1.74 -13.35 17.43
CA ALA A 106 -2.85 -14.29 17.46
C ALA A 106 -2.33 -15.74 17.53
N PRO A 107 -2.65 -16.47 18.61
CA PRO A 107 -3.27 -16.01 19.84
C PRO A 107 -2.34 -15.14 20.68
N ALA A 108 -2.89 -14.19 21.45
CA ALA A 108 -2.20 -13.46 22.49
C ALA A 108 -2.54 -14.05 23.87
N THR A 109 -1.55 -14.65 24.53
CA THR A 109 -1.72 -15.27 25.86
C THR A 109 -1.64 -14.24 26.98
N ALA A 110 -2.18 -14.55 28.15
CA ALA A 110 -2.09 -13.71 29.35
C ALA A 110 -0.61 -13.42 29.73
N ASP A 111 0.29 -14.38 29.52
CA ASP A 111 1.73 -14.21 29.73
C ASP A 111 2.29 -13.12 28.82
N LEU A 112 2.05 -13.17 27.50
CA LEU A 112 2.53 -12.15 26.57
C LEU A 112 1.97 -10.77 26.89
N LEU A 113 0.65 -10.68 27.20
CA LEU A 113 0.03 -9.42 27.59
C LEU A 113 0.73 -8.79 28.80
N SER A 114 1.01 -9.61 29.81
CA SER A 114 1.73 -9.18 31.02
C SER A 114 3.17 -8.72 30.70
N ARG A 115 3.92 -9.52 29.94
CA ARG A 115 5.32 -9.19 29.55
C ARG A 115 5.40 -7.92 28.76
N HIS A 116 4.53 -7.75 27.75
CA HIS A 116 4.52 -6.55 26.92
C HIS A 116 4.10 -5.30 27.72
N THR A 117 3.14 -5.45 28.65
CA THR A 117 2.75 -4.36 29.56
C THR A 117 3.92 -3.91 30.44
N ALA A 118 4.73 -4.86 30.91
CA ALA A 118 5.91 -4.60 31.73
C ALA A 118 7.15 -4.15 30.94
N GLY A 119 7.09 -4.13 29.58
CA GLY A 119 8.22 -3.76 28.72
C GLY A 119 9.35 -4.79 28.70
N ARG A 120 9.05 -6.07 28.93
CA ARG A 120 10.04 -7.15 28.83
C ARG A 120 10.33 -7.51 27.39
N ALA A 121 11.56 -7.92 27.12
CA ALA A 121 12.07 -8.32 25.79
C ALA A 121 12.94 -9.59 25.89
N ASP A 122 12.42 -10.60 26.55
CA ASP A 122 13.12 -11.83 26.91
C ASP A 122 12.97 -12.96 25.86
N ASP A 123 12.15 -12.75 24.82
CA ASP A 123 12.12 -13.57 23.61
C ASP A 123 12.04 -12.70 22.36
N LEU A 124 12.14 -13.32 21.17
CA LEU A 124 12.12 -12.62 19.90
C LEU A 124 10.84 -11.78 19.71
N LEU A 125 9.66 -12.37 20.00
CA LEU A 125 8.39 -11.67 19.83
C LEU A 125 8.29 -10.45 20.73
N ALA A 126 8.67 -10.59 22.00
CA ALA A 126 8.65 -9.48 22.96
C ALA A 126 9.63 -8.36 22.56
N ALA A 127 10.83 -8.71 22.08
CA ALA A 127 11.83 -7.76 21.59
C ALA A 127 11.32 -6.99 20.36
N VAL A 128 10.73 -7.69 19.37
CA VAL A 128 10.15 -7.07 18.18
C VAL A 128 8.99 -6.13 18.55
N LEU A 129 8.08 -6.56 19.44
CA LEU A 129 6.98 -5.75 19.92
C LEU A 129 7.44 -4.45 20.59
N LEU A 130 8.55 -4.49 21.34
CA LEU A 130 9.13 -3.34 22.02
C LEU A 130 9.85 -2.40 21.04
N ALA A 131 10.57 -2.96 20.06
CA ALA A 131 11.37 -2.19 19.10
C ALA A 131 10.53 -1.55 17.98
N SER A 132 9.33 -2.07 17.69
CA SER A 132 8.53 -1.64 16.55
C SER A 132 7.62 -0.43 16.86
N ARG A 133 7.58 0.49 15.90
CA ARG A 133 6.61 1.60 15.84
C ARG A 133 5.32 1.23 15.11
N ALA A 134 5.28 0.08 14.44
CA ALA A 134 4.09 -0.38 13.73
C ALA A 134 2.89 -0.51 14.69
N PRO A 135 1.67 -0.22 14.23
CA PRO A 135 0.46 -0.47 15.01
C PRO A 135 0.39 -1.95 15.40
N LYS A 136 -0.16 -2.20 16.59
CA LYS A 136 -0.26 -3.53 17.19
C LYS A 136 -1.70 -3.93 17.37
N LEU A 137 -2.02 -5.17 16.99
CA LEU A 137 -3.34 -5.77 17.12
C LEU A 137 -3.18 -7.11 17.82
N PHE A 138 -3.85 -7.31 18.97
CA PHE A 138 -3.78 -8.53 19.74
C PHE A 138 -5.13 -9.23 19.79
N ALA A 139 -5.15 -10.53 19.50
CA ALA A 139 -6.31 -11.42 19.61
C ALA A 139 -6.14 -12.34 20.84
N PRO A 140 -6.68 -11.97 22.01
CA PRO A 140 -6.52 -12.73 23.23
C PRO A 140 -7.13 -14.14 23.14
N ALA A 141 -6.43 -15.13 23.76
CA ALA A 141 -6.94 -16.48 23.94
C ALA A 141 -6.44 -17.05 25.29
N MET A 142 -7.37 -17.34 26.17
CA MET A 142 -7.08 -17.90 27.50
C MET A 142 -8.36 -18.47 28.12
N ASN A 143 -8.25 -19.16 29.25
CA ASN A 143 -9.41 -19.58 30.04
C ASN A 143 -10.20 -18.36 30.55
N MET A 144 -11.51 -18.52 30.77
CA MET A 144 -12.42 -17.44 31.18
C MET A 144 -12.04 -16.80 32.52
N GLU A 145 -11.55 -17.61 33.47
CA GLU A 145 -11.09 -17.08 34.75
C GLU A 145 -9.79 -16.28 34.61
N MET A 146 -8.88 -16.72 33.74
CA MET A 146 -7.69 -15.94 33.40
C MET A 146 -8.07 -14.63 32.72
N TRP A 147 -9.08 -14.62 31.89
CA TRP A 147 -9.55 -13.40 31.23
C TRP A 147 -10.18 -12.43 32.23
N SER A 148 -11.07 -12.91 33.12
CA SER A 148 -11.75 -12.09 34.14
C SER A 148 -10.83 -11.63 35.25
N ASN A 149 -9.64 -12.23 35.39
CA ASN A 149 -8.68 -11.87 36.44
C ASN A 149 -8.28 -10.40 36.36
N SER A 150 -8.30 -9.71 37.52
CA SER A 150 -8.01 -8.28 37.61
C SER A 150 -6.64 -7.89 37.04
N ALA A 151 -5.62 -8.75 37.18
CA ALA A 151 -4.30 -8.49 36.61
C ALA A 151 -4.34 -8.52 35.05
N THR A 152 -5.10 -9.45 34.46
CA THR A 152 -5.29 -9.48 33.01
C THR A 152 -6.03 -8.26 32.52
N GLN A 153 -7.13 -7.87 33.18
CA GLN A 153 -7.92 -6.68 32.83
C GLN A 153 -7.11 -5.37 32.96
N GLN A 154 -6.26 -5.25 33.98
CA GLN A 154 -5.33 -4.13 34.11
C GLN A 154 -4.30 -4.09 32.97
N ASN A 155 -3.77 -5.23 32.54
CA ASN A 155 -2.85 -5.32 31.41
C ASN A 155 -3.55 -4.89 30.13
N ILE A 156 -4.78 -5.35 29.88
CA ILE A 156 -5.59 -4.95 28.72
C ILE A 156 -5.83 -3.44 28.70
N SER A 157 -6.22 -2.83 29.85
CA SER A 157 -6.42 -1.38 29.94
C SER A 157 -5.14 -0.60 29.57
N LYS A 158 -4.01 -0.95 30.19
CA LYS A 158 -2.72 -0.31 29.94
C LYS A 158 -2.26 -0.46 28.47
N LEU A 159 -2.47 -1.62 27.88
CA LEU A 159 -2.10 -1.86 26.48
C LEU A 159 -2.98 -1.05 25.53
N THR A 160 -4.28 -0.95 25.83
CA THR A 160 -5.24 -0.13 25.06
C THR A 160 -4.88 1.35 25.14
N GLU A 161 -4.55 1.86 26.34
CA GLU A 161 -4.06 3.23 26.56
C GLU A 161 -2.77 3.54 25.77
N ARG A 162 -1.91 2.52 25.57
CA ARG A 162 -0.70 2.61 24.74
C ARG A 162 -0.96 2.42 23.23
N GLY A 163 -2.22 2.34 22.82
CA GLY A 163 -2.62 2.25 21.41
C GLY A 163 -2.63 0.84 20.81
N VAL A 164 -2.51 -0.22 21.63
CA VAL A 164 -2.70 -1.60 21.17
C VAL A 164 -4.19 -1.86 20.96
N ARG A 165 -4.57 -2.32 19.77
CA ARG A 165 -5.93 -2.73 19.47
C ARG A 165 -6.16 -4.16 19.98
N ILE A 166 -7.14 -4.34 20.84
CA ILE A 166 -7.57 -5.67 21.32
C ILE A 166 -8.79 -6.12 20.50
N VAL A 167 -8.72 -7.34 19.96
CA VAL A 167 -9.79 -7.95 19.14
C VAL A 167 -10.31 -9.19 19.83
N GLY A 168 -11.50 -9.11 20.37
CA GLY A 168 -12.07 -10.14 21.23
C GLY A 168 -11.68 -10.01 22.69
N PRO A 169 -11.66 -11.11 23.48
CA PRO A 169 -11.98 -12.48 23.08
C PRO A 169 -13.48 -12.69 22.81
N ALA A 170 -13.79 -13.78 22.10
CA ALA A 170 -15.17 -14.23 21.93
C ALA A 170 -15.66 -15.08 23.11
N SER A 171 -16.97 -15.16 23.27
CA SER A 171 -17.61 -16.08 24.20
C SER A 171 -17.85 -17.43 23.53
N GLY A 172 -17.81 -18.50 24.29
CA GLY A 172 -18.14 -19.85 23.84
C GLY A 172 -17.49 -20.95 24.70
N GLU A 173 -17.75 -22.20 24.32
CA GLU A 173 -17.15 -23.37 24.95
C GLU A 173 -15.61 -23.37 24.72
N GLN A 174 -14.88 -23.61 25.79
CA GLN A 174 -13.40 -23.67 25.81
C GLN A 174 -12.93 -25.13 25.85
N ALA A 175 -11.67 -25.38 25.56
CA ALA A 175 -11.11 -26.72 25.53
C ALA A 175 -11.18 -27.46 26.89
N CYS A 176 -11.32 -26.74 27.98
CA CYS A 176 -11.51 -27.30 29.32
C CYS A 176 -12.99 -27.61 29.66
N GLY A 177 -13.93 -27.30 28.74
CA GLY A 177 -15.38 -27.48 28.95
C GLY A 177 -16.09 -26.27 29.58
N ASP A 178 -15.35 -25.24 29.99
CA ASP A 178 -15.95 -24.00 30.50
C ASP A 178 -16.61 -23.20 29.37
N VAL A 179 -17.65 -22.46 29.68
CA VAL A 179 -18.39 -21.60 28.73
C VAL A 179 -18.28 -20.14 29.19
N GLY A 180 -17.64 -19.31 28.43
CA GLY A 180 -17.46 -17.92 28.78
C GLY A 180 -16.54 -17.16 27.80
N LEU A 181 -16.18 -15.92 28.17
CA LEU A 181 -15.23 -15.10 27.42
C LEU A 181 -13.82 -15.66 27.58
N GLY A 182 -13.08 -15.75 26.49
CA GLY A 182 -11.68 -16.22 26.52
C GLY A 182 -11.24 -16.88 25.21
N ARG A 183 -12.18 -17.27 24.34
CA ARG A 183 -11.85 -17.85 23.03
C ARG A 183 -11.28 -16.78 22.10
N MET A 184 -10.22 -17.14 21.37
CA MET A 184 -9.79 -16.32 20.24
C MET A 184 -10.94 -16.18 19.25
N VAL A 185 -11.21 -14.95 18.81
CA VAL A 185 -12.15 -14.68 17.72
C VAL A 185 -11.78 -15.45 16.45
N GLU A 186 -12.74 -15.63 15.56
CA GLU A 186 -12.49 -16.39 14.34
C GLU A 186 -11.52 -15.64 13.39
N PRO A 187 -10.69 -16.35 12.61
CA PRO A 187 -9.70 -15.76 11.71
C PRO A 187 -10.28 -14.70 10.77
N ASP A 188 -11.47 -14.91 10.23
CA ASP A 188 -12.13 -13.93 9.35
C ASP A 188 -12.38 -12.58 10.05
N GLN A 189 -12.81 -12.59 11.33
CA GLN A 189 -13.01 -11.38 12.11
C GLN A 189 -11.69 -10.64 12.37
N ILE A 190 -10.61 -11.37 12.62
CA ILE A 190 -9.27 -10.77 12.77
C ILE A 190 -8.84 -10.12 11.46
N VAL A 191 -9.06 -10.77 10.30
CA VAL A 191 -8.75 -10.22 8.98
C VAL A 191 -9.56 -8.96 8.69
N GLU A 192 -10.82 -8.90 9.11
CA GLU A 192 -11.64 -7.69 8.98
C GLU A 192 -11.06 -6.52 9.80
N GLU A 193 -10.66 -6.76 11.06
CA GLU A 193 -10.04 -5.75 11.92
C GLU A 193 -8.67 -5.28 11.37
N VAL A 194 -7.86 -6.20 10.84
CA VAL A 194 -6.61 -5.87 10.14
C VAL A 194 -6.88 -4.98 8.93
N SER A 195 -7.87 -5.34 8.11
CA SER A 195 -8.26 -4.56 6.93
C SER A 195 -8.79 -3.18 7.30
N ALA A 196 -9.58 -3.08 8.36
CA ALA A 196 -10.10 -1.81 8.88
C ALA A 196 -8.98 -0.89 9.37
N LYS A 197 -7.90 -1.44 9.93
CA LYS A 197 -6.74 -0.67 10.41
C LYS A 197 -6.01 0.04 9.26
N PHE A 198 -5.99 -0.56 8.08
CA PHE A 198 -5.40 0.03 6.88
C PHE A 198 -6.34 0.98 6.14
N SER A 199 -7.63 1.04 6.53
CA SER A 199 -8.59 1.96 5.95
C SER A 199 -8.50 3.32 6.62
N THR A 200 -7.98 4.30 5.92
CA THR A 200 -7.93 5.68 6.43
C THR A 200 -9.27 6.40 6.31
N GLY A 201 -10.14 5.95 5.38
CA GLY A 201 -11.38 6.66 5.04
C GLY A 201 -11.16 8.06 4.46
N ALA A 202 -9.91 8.42 4.16
CA ALA A 202 -9.53 9.77 3.74
C ALA A 202 -10.24 10.22 2.46
N LEU A 203 -10.60 9.27 1.59
CA LEU A 203 -11.32 9.49 0.33
C LEU A 203 -12.66 8.73 0.29
N GLN A 204 -13.30 8.53 1.44
CA GLN A 204 -14.58 7.85 1.50
C GLN A 204 -15.64 8.62 0.73
N GLY A 205 -16.30 7.94 -0.23
CA GLY A 205 -17.33 8.54 -1.09
C GLY A 205 -16.80 9.26 -2.33
N GLU A 206 -15.47 9.40 -2.49
CA GLU A 206 -14.87 10.01 -3.67
C GLU A 206 -14.81 9.04 -4.85
N SER A 207 -14.92 9.59 -6.07
CA SER A 207 -14.68 8.90 -7.34
C SER A 207 -13.39 9.43 -7.96
N LEU A 208 -12.39 8.57 -8.11
CA LEU A 208 -11.05 8.94 -8.58
C LEU A 208 -10.76 8.32 -9.95
N VAL A 209 -10.33 9.16 -10.88
CA VAL A 209 -9.76 8.73 -12.17
C VAL A 209 -8.25 8.94 -12.13
N ILE A 210 -7.50 7.89 -12.48
CA ILE A 210 -6.02 7.92 -12.52
C ILE A 210 -5.57 7.54 -13.93
N THR A 211 -4.63 8.30 -14.51
CA THR A 211 -3.88 7.85 -15.69
C THR A 211 -2.51 7.32 -15.28
N ALA A 212 -2.05 6.20 -15.86
CA ALA A 212 -0.79 5.55 -15.49
C ALA A 212 -0.08 4.93 -16.70
N GLY A 213 1.21 4.58 -16.52
CA GLY A 213 2.03 3.97 -17.57
C GLY A 213 2.47 4.97 -18.61
N ALA A 214 3.03 4.47 -19.72
CA ALA A 214 3.42 5.28 -20.85
C ALA A 214 2.44 5.07 -22.01
N THR A 215 2.18 6.10 -22.80
CA THR A 215 1.52 5.96 -24.09
C THR A 215 2.52 5.53 -25.15
N ARG A 216 2.05 4.79 -26.14
CA ARG A 216 2.81 4.36 -27.31
C ARG A 216 2.19 4.98 -28.56
N GLU A 217 2.96 5.78 -29.24
CA GLU A 217 2.49 6.47 -30.46
C GLU A 217 3.02 5.71 -31.68
N PRO A 218 2.17 4.91 -32.37
CA PRO A 218 2.62 3.98 -33.39
C PRO A 218 3.13 4.70 -34.64
N LEU A 219 4.29 4.29 -35.12
CA LEU A 219 4.86 4.66 -36.43
C LEU A 219 4.38 3.72 -37.54
N ASP A 220 4.43 2.42 -37.21
CA ASP A 220 4.00 1.31 -38.05
C ASP A 220 3.56 0.15 -37.13
N PRO A 221 3.10 -1.01 -37.65
CA PRO A 221 2.65 -2.14 -36.82
C PRO A 221 3.72 -2.72 -35.87
N VAL A 222 4.98 -2.27 -35.96
CA VAL A 222 6.12 -2.84 -35.22
C VAL A 222 6.79 -1.82 -34.31
N ARG A 223 6.76 -0.52 -34.66
CA ARG A 223 7.53 0.53 -33.99
C ARG A 223 6.62 1.65 -33.47
N PHE A 224 6.99 2.20 -32.34
CA PHE A 224 6.30 3.31 -31.70
C PHE A 224 7.28 4.26 -31.03
N ILE A 225 6.84 5.47 -30.76
CA ILE A 225 7.48 6.45 -29.88
C ILE A 225 6.81 6.32 -28.51
N SER A 226 7.61 6.32 -27.44
CA SER A 226 7.09 6.22 -26.07
C SER A 226 8.05 6.87 -25.08
N ASN A 227 7.53 7.22 -23.91
CA ASN A 227 8.29 7.69 -22.77
C ASN A 227 8.69 6.54 -21.85
N ARG A 228 9.75 6.73 -21.04
CA ARG A 228 10.14 5.76 -20.00
C ARG A 228 9.17 5.85 -18.84
N SER A 229 8.34 4.85 -18.64
CA SER A 229 7.49 4.69 -17.46
C SER A 229 7.11 3.23 -17.28
N SER A 230 7.21 2.74 -16.05
CA SER A 230 6.77 1.39 -15.68
C SER A 230 5.31 1.33 -15.21
N GLY A 231 4.67 2.48 -14.99
CA GLY A 231 3.33 2.55 -14.40
C GLY A 231 3.27 2.35 -12.87
N LYS A 232 4.33 1.85 -12.23
CA LYS A 232 4.36 1.46 -10.80
C LYS A 232 3.76 2.53 -9.86
N MET A 233 4.07 3.82 -10.08
CA MET A 233 3.57 4.89 -9.22
C MET A 233 2.04 5.04 -9.30
N GLY A 234 1.47 5.05 -10.51
CA GLY A 234 0.02 5.16 -10.71
C GLY A 234 -0.75 3.97 -10.16
N PHE A 235 -0.19 2.75 -10.28
CA PHE A 235 -0.78 1.55 -9.67
C PHE A 235 -0.71 1.57 -8.14
N ALA A 236 0.39 2.05 -7.55
CA ALA A 236 0.50 2.24 -6.11
C ALA A 236 -0.51 3.28 -5.58
N ILE A 237 -0.71 4.38 -6.33
CA ILE A 237 -1.73 5.40 -5.99
C ILE A 237 -3.14 4.82 -6.11
N ALA A 238 -3.43 4.00 -7.14
CA ALA A 238 -4.72 3.36 -7.29
C ALA A 238 -5.04 2.45 -6.09
N GLN A 239 -4.07 1.65 -5.63
CA GLN A 239 -4.22 0.83 -4.44
C GLN A 239 -4.45 1.70 -3.18
N ALA A 240 -3.61 2.72 -2.96
CA ALA A 240 -3.73 3.59 -1.80
C ALA A 240 -5.09 4.33 -1.76
N ALA A 241 -5.62 4.71 -2.93
CA ALA A 241 -6.92 5.37 -3.03
C ALA A 241 -8.09 4.42 -2.71
N VAL A 242 -8.03 3.16 -3.15
CA VAL A 242 -9.00 2.13 -2.75
C VAL A 242 -8.92 1.91 -1.23
N ASP A 243 -7.72 1.80 -0.67
CA ASP A 243 -7.51 1.67 0.78
C ASP A 243 -8.09 2.88 1.55
N ALA A 244 -8.05 4.06 0.95
CA ALA A 244 -8.64 5.28 1.49
C ALA A 244 -10.17 5.39 1.30
N GLY A 245 -10.80 4.44 0.61
CA GLY A 245 -12.25 4.36 0.44
C GLY A 245 -12.80 4.93 -0.86
N ALA A 246 -11.94 5.36 -1.79
CA ALA A 246 -12.37 5.86 -3.09
C ALA A 246 -12.85 4.74 -4.03
N LYS A 247 -13.75 5.11 -4.96
CA LYS A 247 -14.04 4.32 -6.15
C LYS A 247 -13.05 4.70 -7.24
N VAL A 248 -12.22 3.75 -7.69
CA VAL A 248 -11.09 4.04 -8.57
C VAL A 248 -11.29 3.50 -9.98
N THR A 249 -11.08 4.36 -10.99
CA THR A 249 -10.91 3.99 -12.39
C THR A 249 -9.47 4.33 -12.80
N LEU A 250 -8.71 3.31 -13.20
CA LEU A 250 -7.32 3.40 -13.65
C LEU A 250 -7.25 3.24 -15.16
N ILE A 251 -6.91 4.31 -15.87
CA ILE A 251 -6.67 4.30 -17.32
C ILE A 251 -5.17 4.14 -17.52
N ALA A 252 -4.74 3.00 -18.02
CA ALA A 252 -3.33 2.65 -18.07
C ALA A 252 -2.86 2.32 -19.48
N GLY A 253 -1.71 2.88 -19.85
CA GLY A 253 -0.92 2.38 -20.99
C GLY A 253 -0.56 0.90 -20.76
N ASP A 254 -0.15 0.21 -21.83
CA ASP A 254 0.24 -1.19 -21.75
C ASP A 254 1.43 -1.39 -20.81
N CYS A 255 1.19 -2.05 -19.70
CA CYS A 255 2.20 -2.41 -18.70
C CYS A 255 1.83 -3.76 -18.05
N ALA A 256 2.88 -4.53 -17.69
CA ALA A 256 2.78 -5.88 -17.14
C ALA A 256 2.48 -5.91 -15.63
N LEU A 257 1.81 -4.87 -15.10
CA LEU A 257 1.42 -4.84 -13.69
C LEU A 257 0.02 -5.40 -13.50
N ASP A 258 -0.16 -6.17 -12.44
CA ASP A 258 -1.47 -6.66 -12.02
C ASP A 258 -2.37 -5.50 -11.60
N THR A 259 -3.64 -5.60 -11.96
CA THR A 259 -4.63 -4.60 -11.55
C THR A 259 -4.92 -4.75 -10.05
N PRO A 260 -4.79 -3.69 -9.26
CA PRO A 260 -5.16 -3.75 -7.85
C PRO A 260 -6.64 -4.13 -7.68
N ASP A 261 -6.95 -4.88 -6.63
CA ASP A 261 -8.33 -5.29 -6.33
C ASP A 261 -9.25 -4.06 -6.21
N PHE A 262 -10.48 -4.20 -6.70
CA PHE A 262 -11.52 -3.15 -6.72
C PHE A 262 -11.20 -1.91 -7.57
N VAL A 263 -10.15 -1.96 -8.37
CA VAL A 263 -9.84 -0.95 -9.37
C VAL A 263 -10.44 -1.36 -10.71
N LYS A 264 -11.24 -0.48 -11.32
CA LYS A 264 -11.66 -0.64 -12.70
C LYS A 264 -10.51 -0.20 -13.60
N ARG A 265 -9.82 -1.16 -14.27
CA ARG A 265 -8.77 -0.84 -15.24
C ARG A 265 -9.32 -0.70 -16.64
N VAL A 266 -8.91 0.37 -17.33
CA VAL A 266 -9.10 0.57 -18.78
C VAL A 266 -7.72 0.59 -19.41
N VAL A 267 -7.45 -0.35 -20.32
CA VAL A 267 -6.17 -0.44 -21.04
C VAL A 267 -6.25 0.38 -22.31
N VAL A 268 -5.25 1.22 -22.53
CA VAL A 268 -5.12 2.08 -23.71
C VAL A 268 -3.70 1.99 -24.28
N GLU A 269 -3.52 2.32 -25.55
CA GLU A 269 -2.21 2.32 -26.18
C GLU A 269 -1.68 3.74 -26.40
N SER A 270 -2.46 4.61 -27.05
CA SER A 270 -2.02 5.94 -27.45
C SER A 270 -2.56 7.05 -26.53
N ALA A 271 -1.97 8.24 -26.63
CA ALA A 271 -2.45 9.45 -25.96
C ALA A 271 -3.90 9.81 -26.34
N GLU A 272 -4.26 9.58 -27.58
CA GLU A 272 -5.64 9.83 -28.07
C GLU A 272 -6.65 8.86 -27.44
N GLN A 273 -6.30 7.55 -27.35
CA GLN A 273 -7.13 6.56 -26.66
C GLN A 273 -7.23 6.86 -25.16
N MET A 274 -6.13 7.29 -24.53
CA MET A 274 -6.13 7.68 -23.12
C MET A 274 -7.04 8.88 -22.88
N MET A 275 -6.99 9.89 -23.73
CA MET A 275 -7.87 11.05 -23.66
C MET A 275 -9.34 10.67 -23.81
N SER A 276 -9.68 9.85 -24.81
CA SER A 276 -11.06 9.37 -25.02
C SER A 276 -11.57 8.59 -23.82
N ALA A 277 -10.74 7.69 -23.23
CA ALA A 277 -11.12 6.94 -22.05
C ALA A 277 -11.29 7.84 -20.80
N VAL A 278 -10.52 8.93 -20.69
CA VAL A 278 -10.71 9.95 -19.64
C VAL A 278 -12.04 10.68 -19.86
N GLU A 279 -12.34 11.10 -21.08
CA GLU A 279 -13.57 11.81 -21.41
C GLU A 279 -14.84 11.02 -21.06
N GLU A 280 -14.83 9.70 -21.24
CA GLU A 280 -15.96 8.81 -20.90
C GLU A 280 -16.30 8.76 -19.40
N VAL A 281 -15.33 9.02 -18.52
CA VAL A 281 -15.51 8.77 -17.07
C VAL A 281 -15.36 10.03 -16.21
N ILE A 282 -14.76 11.09 -16.73
CA ILE A 282 -14.34 12.26 -15.94
C ILE A 282 -15.50 13.09 -15.38
N GLU A 283 -16.65 13.10 -16.04
CA GLU A 283 -17.82 13.87 -15.59
C GLU A 283 -18.35 13.40 -14.22
N ASN A 284 -18.14 12.13 -13.89
CA ASN A 284 -18.55 11.55 -12.62
C ASN A 284 -17.41 11.46 -11.61
N ALA A 285 -16.24 12.02 -11.93
CA ALA A 285 -15.09 12.00 -11.05
C ALA A 285 -15.08 13.23 -10.14
N THR A 286 -14.76 13.02 -8.87
CA THR A 286 -14.49 14.09 -7.90
C THR A 286 -13.00 14.41 -7.81
N LEU A 287 -12.14 13.46 -8.24
CA LEU A 287 -10.69 13.55 -8.21
C LEU A 287 -10.10 13.05 -9.54
N PHE A 288 -9.02 13.69 -9.98
CA PHE A 288 -8.21 13.24 -11.11
C PHE A 288 -6.73 13.28 -10.77
N ILE A 289 -6.01 12.18 -11.05
CA ILE A 289 -4.55 12.11 -10.84
C ILE A 289 -3.88 11.71 -12.15
N GLY A 290 -3.15 12.64 -12.75
CA GLY A 290 -2.37 12.41 -13.97
C GLY A 290 -0.96 11.94 -13.67
N THR A 291 -0.72 10.60 -13.67
CA THR A 291 0.64 10.03 -13.47
C THR A 291 1.21 9.42 -14.74
N ALA A 292 0.42 9.32 -15.80
CA ALA A 292 0.88 8.74 -17.06
C ALA A 292 1.98 9.59 -17.70
N ALA A 293 2.96 8.91 -18.27
CA ALA A 293 3.97 9.51 -19.11
C ALA A 293 3.44 9.61 -20.55
N VAL A 294 2.52 10.54 -20.77
CA VAL A 294 1.91 10.78 -22.07
C VAL A 294 2.93 11.39 -23.03
N ALA A 295 3.01 10.89 -24.26
CA ALA A 295 3.88 11.47 -25.26
C ALA A 295 3.31 12.84 -25.71
N ASP A 296 4.15 13.89 -25.71
CA ASP A 296 3.76 15.22 -26.14
C ASP A 296 3.46 15.27 -27.64
N TYR A 297 4.07 14.39 -28.42
CA TYR A 297 3.98 14.33 -29.87
C TYR A 297 3.70 12.90 -30.36
N ARG A 298 2.95 12.80 -31.46
CA ARG A 298 2.72 11.55 -32.19
C ARG A 298 3.12 11.69 -33.66
N PRO A 299 3.42 10.59 -34.37
CA PRO A 299 3.62 10.63 -35.81
C PRO A 299 2.43 11.23 -36.55
N ALA A 300 2.68 12.17 -37.47
CA ALA A 300 1.64 12.80 -38.28
C ALA A 300 0.92 11.78 -39.18
N LYS A 301 1.62 10.69 -39.54
CA LYS A 301 1.08 9.64 -40.44
C LYS A 301 1.49 8.25 -39.92
N TYR A 302 0.50 7.42 -39.60
CA TYR A 302 0.69 6.00 -39.37
C TYR A 302 0.91 5.26 -40.69
N LYS A 303 1.92 4.35 -40.72
CA LYS A 303 2.18 3.48 -41.87
C LYS A 303 1.57 2.09 -41.64
N GLN A 304 0.64 1.67 -42.52
CA GLN A 304 -0.02 0.36 -42.40
C GLN A 304 0.92 -0.84 -42.52
N HIS A 305 2.09 -0.65 -43.12
CA HIS A 305 3.10 -1.70 -43.27
C HIS A 305 4.41 -1.27 -42.63
N LYS A 306 5.16 -2.26 -42.12
CA LYS A 306 6.49 -2.05 -41.55
C LYS A 306 7.36 -1.25 -42.52
N ILE A 307 7.89 -0.11 -42.04
CA ILE A 307 8.80 0.74 -42.81
C ILE A 307 10.08 -0.04 -43.15
N LYS A 308 10.36 -0.22 -44.43
CA LYS A 308 11.61 -0.89 -44.88
C LYS A 308 12.78 0.09 -44.80
N LYS A 309 13.97 -0.43 -44.44
CA LYS A 309 15.22 0.34 -44.49
C LYS A 309 15.53 0.67 -45.94
N SER A 310 15.52 1.94 -46.33
CA SER A 310 15.78 2.40 -47.69
C SER A 310 16.91 3.43 -47.77
N ALA A 311 17.32 4.01 -46.63
CA ALA A 311 18.38 5.01 -46.52
C ALA A 311 19.03 4.95 -45.14
N ASP A 312 20.18 5.62 -44.98
CA ASP A 312 20.93 5.71 -43.70
C ASP A 312 20.21 6.58 -42.68
N THR A 313 19.34 7.47 -43.12
CA THR A 313 18.55 8.38 -42.25
C THR A 313 17.06 8.27 -42.55
N MET A 314 16.23 8.53 -41.52
CA MET A 314 14.78 8.60 -41.63
C MET A 314 14.27 9.85 -40.90
N THR A 315 13.48 10.66 -41.58
CA THR A 315 12.78 11.78 -40.98
C THR A 315 11.35 11.40 -40.65
N ILE A 316 10.90 11.76 -39.46
CA ILE A 316 9.53 11.53 -38.97
C ILE A 316 8.93 12.89 -38.66
N GLU A 317 7.82 13.21 -39.32
CA GLU A 317 6.99 14.37 -38.99
C GLU A 317 6.14 14.05 -37.77
N LEU A 318 6.21 14.93 -36.76
CA LEU A 318 5.47 14.79 -35.51
C LEU A 318 4.43 15.90 -35.38
N VAL A 319 3.26 15.56 -34.83
CA VAL A 319 2.19 16.49 -34.45
C VAL A 319 1.94 16.42 -32.96
N LYS A 320 1.57 17.55 -32.35
CA LYS A 320 1.33 17.64 -30.91
C LYS A 320 0.09 16.87 -30.50
N ASN A 321 0.20 16.15 -29.40
CA ASN A 321 -0.93 15.51 -28.71
C ASN A 321 -1.73 16.50 -27.87
N ARG A 322 -2.96 16.14 -27.56
CA ARG A 322 -3.81 16.88 -26.59
C ARG A 322 -3.22 16.73 -25.18
N ASP A 323 -3.35 17.78 -24.39
CA ASP A 323 -2.87 17.80 -23.00
C ASP A 323 -3.97 17.37 -22.04
N ILE A 324 -4.01 16.10 -21.71
CA ILE A 324 -5.05 15.48 -20.88
C ILE A 324 -5.20 16.22 -19.54
N LEU A 325 -4.09 16.54 -18.88
CA LEU A 325 -4.09 17.17 -17.56
C LEU A 325 -4.68 18.59 -17.63
N ALA A 326 -4.22 19.41 -18.59
CA ALA A 326 -4.70 20.77 -18.77
C ALA A 326 -6.17 20.80 -19.22
N GLU A 327 -6.58 19.89 -20.09
CA GLU A 327 -7.98 19.84 -20.56
C GLU A 327 -8.94 19.38 -19.47
N VAL A 328 -8.53 18.47 -18.58
CA VAL A 328 -9.34 18.09 -17.42
C VAL A 328 -9.45 19.24 -16.43
N ALA A 329 -8.36 19.93 -16.12
CA ALA A 329 -8.33 21.05 -15.19
C ALA A 329 -9.15 22.28 -15.70
N ALA A 330 -9.22 22.47 -17.01
CA ALA A 330 -9.96 23.59 -17.64
C ALA A 330 -11.49 23.38 -17.72
N ARG A 331 -12.01 22.22 -17.30
CA ARG A 331 -13.46 21.94 -17.34
C ARG A 331 -14.24 22.85 -16.37
N LYS A 332 -15.45 23.21 -16.71
CA LYS A 332 -16.33 24.04 -15.86
C LYS A 332 -16.58 23.39 -14.47
N ASN A 333 -16.73 22.07 -14.45
CA ASN A 333 -16.87 21.25 -13.24
C ASN A 333 -15.64 20.34 -13.15
N SER A 334 -14.44 20.95 -13.05
CA SER A 334 -13.20 20.17 -12.96
C SER A 334 -13.17 19.39 -11.65
N PRO A 335 -12.77 18.09 -11.66
CA PRO A 335 -12.45 17.39 -10.43
C PRO A 335 -11.20 18.01 -9.77
N TYR A 336 -11.05 17.81 -8.46
CA TYR A 336 -9.79 18.15 -7.78
C TYR A 336 -8.64 17.42 -8.48
N SER A 337 -7.66 18.16 -9.00
CA SER A 337 -6.71 17.66 -9.99
C SER A 337 -5.28 17.65 -9.47
N VAL A 338 -4.60 16.54 -9.70
CA VAL A 338 -3.20 16.35 -9.33
C VAL A 338 -2.40 15.91 -10.56
N GLY A 339 -1.36 16.68 -10.90
CA GLY A 339 -0.45 16.35 -11.99
C GLY A 339 0.91 15.86 -11.47
N PHE A 340 1.54 14.92 -12.18
CA PHE A 340 2.92 14.54 -11.92
C PHE A 340 3.88 15.30 -12.85
N ALA A 341 5.04 15.68 -12.29
CA ALA A 341 6.13 16.33 -13.03
C ALA A 341 7.44 15.59 -12.78
N ALA A 342 8.03 15.08 -13.85
CA ALA A 342 9.37 14.51 -13.84
C ALA A 342 10.34 15.54 -14.39
N GLU A 343 11.20 16.09 -13.52
CA GLU A 343 12.09 17.19 -13.84
C GLU A 343 13.56 16.76 -13.71
N THR A 344 14.42 17.27 -14.56
CA THR A 344 15.87 16.98 -14.49
C THR A 344 16.63 18.01 -13.66
N GLU A 345 16.06 19.19 -13.44
CA GLU A 345 16.65 20.30 -12.68
C GLU A 345 15.56 21.28 -12.20
N ASN A 346 15.91 22.19 -11.31
CA ASN A 346 15.04 23.30 -10.87
C ASN A 346 13.64 22.88 -10.41
N LEU A 347 13.56 21.81 -9.60
CA LEU A 347 12.31 21.13 -9.22
C LEU A 347 11.22 22.09 -8.73
N ALA A 348 11.56 23.04 -7.85
CA ALA A 348 10.59 23.98 -7.27
C ALA A 348 10.01 24.93 -8.34
N THR A 349 10.87 25.55 -9.14
CA THR A 349 10.46 26.49 -10.19
C THR A 349 9.61 25.82 -11.26
N ASN A 350 10.05 24.62 -11.72
CA ASN A 350 9.36 23.88 -12.76
C ASN A 350 8.04 23.27 -12.24
N GLY A 351 8.03 22.74 -11.01
CA GLY A 351 6.84 22.16 -10.39
C GLY A 351 5.73 23.20 -10.20
N GLU A 352 6.05 24.35 -9.59
CA GLU A 352 5.08 25.43 -9.40
C GLU A 352 4.68 26.07 -10.74
N GLY A 353 5.62 26.25 -11.67
CA GLY A 353 5.33 26.72 -13.03
C GLY A 353 4.35 25.80 -13.75
N LYS A 354 4.53 24.49 -13.65
CA LYS A 354 3.63 23.48 -14.21
C LYS A 354 2.24 23.54 -13.56
N ARG A 355 2.17 23.68 -12.23
CA ARG A 355 0.91 23.82 -11.51
C ARG A 355 0.07 24.97 -12.08
N ARG A 356 0.66 26.15 -12.18
CA ARG A 356 -0.02 27.36 -12.69
C ARG A 356 -0.38 27.25 -14.16
N SER A 357 0.54 26.76 -15.00
CA SER A 357 0.32 26.67 -16.45
C SER A 357 -0.74 25.63 -16.82
N LYS A 358 -0.89 24.56 -16.05
CA LYS A 358 -1.91 23.52 -16.26
C LYS A 358 -3.21 23.79 -15.50
N GLY A 359 -3.22 24.74 -14.55
CA GLY A 359 -4.38 25.07 -13.74
C GLY A 359 -4.81 23.95 -12.77
N VAL A 360 -3.87 23.14 -12.29
CA VAL A 360 -4.14 22.02 -11.38
C VAL A 360 -3.99 22.42 -9.91
N ASP A 361 -4.70 21.71 -9.02
CA ASP A 361 -4.67 21.99 -7.59
C ASP A 361 -3.34 21.62 -6.94
N ILE A 362 -2.76 20.45 -7.34
CA ILE A 362 -1.48 19.98 -6.85
C ILE A 362 -0.60 19.53 -8.02
N VAL A 363 0.71 19.80 -7.92
CA VAL A 363 1.74 19.11 -8.70
C VAL A 363 2.61 18.30 -7.76
N ALA A 364 2.77 17.01 -8.07
CA ALA A 364 3.69 16.08 -7.45
C ALA A 364 4.94 15.98 -8.32
N ALA A 365 6.01 16.65 -7.94
CA ALA A 365 7.22 16.74 -8.72
C ALA A 365 8.34 15.85 -8.14
N ASN A 366 9.09 15.19 -9.02
CA ASN A 366 10.26 14.40 -8.66
C ASN A 366 11.43 14.63 -9.62
N LEU A 367 12.64 14.54 -9.10
CA LEU A 367 13.85 14.60 -9.93
C LEU A 367 14.03 13.25 -10.64
N VAL A 368 14.35 13.33 -11.94
CA VAL A 368 14.67 12.19 -12.79
C VAL A 368 16.01 12.42 -13.47
N GLY A 369 16.76 11.34 -13.70
CA GLY A 369 18.08 11.40 -14.28
C GLY A 369 19.17 11.08 -13.25
N GLY A 370 20.36 10.67 -13.74
CA GLY A 370 21.45 10.18 -12.89
C GLY A 370 21.26 8.73 -12.44
N GLU A 371 22.19 8.26 -11.60
CA GLU A 371 22.24 6.88 -11.11
C GLU A 371 21.04 6.52 -10.22
N ASP A 372 20.46 7.50 -9.53
CA ASP A 372 19.33 7.35 -8.60
C ASP A 372 17.94 7.63 -9.24
N SER A 373 17.83 7.50 -10.56
CA SER A 373 16.58 7.79 -11.26
C SER A 373 15.42 6.92 -10.74
N PRO A 374 14.25 7.49 -10.42
CA PRO A 374 13.07 6.74 -9.97
C PRO A 374 12.41 5.93 -11.09
N PHE A 375 12.84 6.08 -12.36
CA PHE A 375 12.35 5.27 -13.47
C PHE A 375 12.80 3.82 -13.32
N GLY A 376 11.84 2.89 -13.16
CA GLY A 376 12.10 1.46 -12.94
C GLY A 376 12.39 1.08 -11.49
N SER A 377 12.80 2.02 -10.62
CA SER A 377 13.00 1.80 -9.19
C SER A 377 11.67 1.50 -8.46
N ASP A 378 11.75 0.84 -7.31
CA ASP A 378 10.62 0.66 -6.38
C ASP A 378 10.50 1.80 -5.38
N GLU A 379 11.48 2.69 -5.30
CA GLU A 379 11.49 3.88 -4.46
C GLU A 379 11.24 5.15 -5.26
N ASN A 380 10.83 6.21 -4.56
CA ASN A 380 10.71 7.56 -5.09
C ASN A 380 10.88 8.60 -3.97
N GLU A 381 11.15 9.84 -4.37
CA GLU A 381 11.05 11.05 -3.57
C GLU A 381 10.22 12.06 -4.34
N VAL A 382 9.23 12.69 -3.69
CA VAL A 382 8.27 13.57 -4.36
C VAL A 382 8.05 14.82 -3.54
N THR A 383 8.12 15.99 -4.16
CA THR A 383 7.68 17.24 -3.54
C THR A 383 6.32 17.63 -4.10
N LEU A 384 5.38 17.89 -3.21
CA LEU A 384 4.03 18.35 -3.55
C LEU A 384 4.02 19.88 -3.52
N TYR A 385 3.49 20.51 -4.58
CA TYR A 385 3.28 21.96 -4.69
C TYR A 385 1.78 22.24 -4.87
N TRP A 386 1.23 23.12 -4.03
CA TRP A 386 -0.17 23.57 -4.11
C TRP A 386 -0.25 25.08 -3.85
N ASP A 387 -1.44 25.67 -3.96
CA ASP A 387 -1.60 27.09 -3.65
C ASP A 387 -1.34 27.36 -2.16
N GLY A 388 -0.31 28.17 -1.89
CA GLY A 388 0.10 28.53 -0.54
C GLY A 388 1.07 27.59 0.15
N GLY A 389 1.66 26.54 -0.53
CA GLY A 389 2.65 25.72 0.15
C GLY A 389 3.30 24.60 -0.65
N GLU A 390 4.25 23.97 0.03
CA GLU A 390 4.92 22.77 -0.49
C GLU A 390 5.11 21.72 0.64
N LYS A 391 5.27 20.46 0.26
CA LYS A 391 5.55 19.35 1.18
C LYS A 391 6.43 18.30 0.53
N LEU A 392 7.58 18.01 1.16
CA LEU A 392 8.45 16.93 0.76
C LEU A 392 7.94 15.59 1.32
N LEU A 393 7.68 14.64 0.43
CA LEU A 393 7.55 13.22 0.73
C LEU A 393 8.93 12.58 0.56
N LYS A 394 9.61 12.32 1.68
CA LYS A 394 10.98 11.80 1.68
C LYS A 394 11.08 10.47 0.97
N ARG A 395 12.25 10.18 0.40
CA ARG A 395 12.56 8.93 -0.29
C ARG A 395 12.11 7.72 0.51
N SER A 396 11.22 6.94 -0.11
CA SER A 396 10.65 5.70 0.43
C SER A 396 10.05 4.86 -0.69
N SER A 397 9.48 3.71 -0.34
CA SER A 397 8.80 2.88 -1.34
C SER A 397 7.69 3.65 -2.06
N LYS A 398 7.47 3.36 -3.35
CA LYS A 398 6.37 3.96 -4.12
C LYS A 398 5.01 3.73 -3.46
N THR A 399 4.85 2.63 -2.74
CA THR A 399 3.65 2.33 -1.95
C THR A 399 3.49 3.32 -0.79
N ASP A 400 4.56 3.62 -0.05
CA ASP A 400 4.51 4.56 1.06
C ASP A 400 4.33 6.00 0.58
N ILE A 401 4.98 6.39 -0.53
CA ILE A 401 4.75 7.70 -1.19
C ILE A 401 3.27 7.82 -1.61
N ALA A 402 2.69 6.77 -2.21
CA ALA A 402 1.30 6.77 -2.63
C ALA A 402 0.34 6.94 -1.46
N ARG A 403 0.58 6.27 -0.34
CA ARG A 403 -0.22 6.41 0.90
C ARG A 403 -0.16 7.84 1.44
N GLN A 404 1.04 8.40 1.59
CA GLN A 404 1.25 9.78 2.07
C GLN A 404 0.60 10.81 1.15
N LEU A 405 0.68 10.59 -0.18
CA LEU A 405 0.03 11.45 -1.18
C LEU A 405 -1.49 11.40 -1.03
N ILE A 406 -2.09 10.21 -0.96
CA ILE A 406 -3.54 10.04 -0.85
C ILE A 406 -4.08 10.61 0.47
N GLU A 407 -3.37 10.43 1.58
CA GLU A 407 -3.71 11.05 2.86
C GLU A 407 -3.69 12.58 2.76
N PHE A 408 -2.66 13.14 2.13
CA PHE A 408 -2.54 14.58 1.92
C PHE A 408 -3.67 15.11 1.03
N ILE A 409 -3.96 14.46 -0.11
CA ILE A 409 -5.06 14.82 -1.00
C ILE A 409 -6.40 14.79 -0.23
N GLY A 410 -6.63 13.75 0.58
CA GLY A 410 -7.85 13.62 1.39
C GLY A 410 -8.05 14.75 2.39
N LEU A 411 -6.97 15.29 2.97
CA LEU A 411 -7.02 16.48 3.82
C LEU A 411 -7.41 17.71 3.00
N ARG A 412 -6.73 17.96 1.86
CA ARG A 412 -6.99 19.13 1.01
C ARG A 412 -8.39 19.15 0.45
N VAL A 413 -8.91 17.99 0.01
CA VAL A 413 -10.29 17.88 -0.50
C VAL A 413 -11.31 18.20 0.59
N ARG A 414 -11.09 17.77 1.81
CA ARG A 414 -11.96 18.11 2.95
C ARG A 414 -11.95 19.60 3.25
N GLU A 415 -10.77 20.22 3.32
CA GLU A 415 -10.61 21.66 3.53
C GLU A 415 -11.37 22.45 2.47
N GLN A 416 -11.24 22.09 1.17
CA GLN A 416 -11.95 22.74 0.09
C GLN A 416 -13.48 22.61 0.21
N LYS A 417 -13.99 21.43 0.57
CA LYS A 417 -15.43 21.22 0.78
C LYS A 417 -15.97 22.07 1.93
N GLU A 418 -15.26 22.13 3.05
CA GLU A 418 -15.62 22.98 4.20
C GLU A 418 -15.61 24.48 3.86
N GLU A 419 -14.70 24.92 3.00
CA GLU A 419 -14.67 26.31 2.51
C GLU A 419 -15.84 26.63 1.59
N LEU A 420 -16.27 25.66 0.75
CA LEU A 420 -17.42 25.82 -0.14
C LEU A 420 -18.75 25.82 0.64
N GLU A 421 -18.86 25.04 1.71
CA GLU A 421 -20.06 25.01 2.57
C GLU A 421 -20.22 26.29 3.42
N LYS A 422 -19.14 27.04 3.66
CA LYS A 422 -19.13 28.30 4.40
C LYS A 422 -19.46 29.52 3.55
N LYS A 423 -19.48 29.38 2.22
CA LYS A 423 -19.82 30.43 1.25
C LYS A 423 -21.28 30.31 0.79
#